data_b94f3056d360d7da1de69120489a3081
#
_entry.id   b94f3056d360d7da1de69120489a3081
#
_cell.length_a   1.000
_cell.length_b   1.000
_cell.length_c   1.000
_cell.angle_alpha   90.00
_cell.angle_beta   90.00
_cell.angle_gamma   90.00
#
_symmetry.space_group_name_H-M   'P 1'
#
loop_
_entity.id
_entity.type
_entity.pdbx_description
1 polymer ?
#
loop_
_entity_poly.entity_id
_entity_poly.type
_entity_poly.pdbx_seq_one_letter_code
_entity_poly.pdbx_strand_id
1 'polypeptide(L)'
;MTFKSLLLGAAISSTLVLSGCQSAYYSAWEKLGVEKRDIMVDRVENAKESQEDAQEQFSSALEEFTALINFDGGELEDVYNDLNDEYQSSRSAAEEVSSRISKVQSVADDLFDEWEDELDQYQSASLRRESENKLRETRRRYDSMLKAMRRAESKMDPVLQALEDNVLYLKHNLNASAIGALQGEISQMKGDISSLIADMNSAIAESDAFIKSMK
;
A
#
# COMPACT_ATOMS: atom_id res chain seq x y z
N MET A 1 -46.93 -21.52 -35.95
CA MET A 1 -47.04 -21.90 -34.53
C MET A 1 -45.73 -22.53 -34.17
N THR A 2 -44.90 -21.94 -33.56
CA THR A 2 -44.42 -21.16 -32.42
C THR A 2 -42.95 -21.47 -32.21
N PHE A 3 -42.11 -20.65 -32.81
CA PHE A 3 -40.66 -20.59 -32.48
C PHE A 3 -40.48 -19.50 -31.43
N LYS A 4 -40.67 -19.84 -30.17
CA LYS A 4 -40.33 -18.99 -29.04
C LYS A 4 -40.10 -19.87 -27.83
N SER A 5 -38.86 -20.29 -27.55
CA SER A 5 -38.39 -20.75 -26.22
C SER A 5 -37.02 -21.42 -26.37
N LEU A 6 -35.97 -20.72 -26.73
CA LEU A 6 -34.58 -21.23 -26.56
C LEU A 6 -33.58 -20.05 -26.55
N LEU A 7 -33.76 -19.10 -25.63
CA LEU A 7 -32.77 -18.06 -25.35
C LEU A 7 -32.86 -17.64 -23.87
N LEU A 8 -32.71 -18.60 -22.96
CA LEU A 8 -32.53 -18.29 -21.53
C LEU A 8 -31.67 -19.40 -20.88
N GLY A 9 -30.38 -19.40 -21.13
CA GLY A 9 -29.52 -20.43 -20.57
C GLY A 9 -28.02 -20.26 -20.73
N ALA A 10 -27.54 -19.04 -21.00
CA ALA A 10 -26.10 -18.80 -21.25
C ALA A 10 -25.53 -17.55 -20.55
N ALA A 11 -25.96 -17.24 -19.31
CA ALA A 11 -25.46 -16.05 -18.61
C ALA A 11 -25.05 -16.32 -17.14
N ILE A 12 -24.74 -17.56 -16.74
CA ILE A 12 -24.23 -17.85 -15.40
C ILE A 12 -23.06 -18.84 -15.55
N SER A 13 -21.91 -18.40 -15.98
CA SER A 13 -20.67 -19.17 -15.93
C SER A 13 -19.42 -18.32 -16.23
N SER A 14 -19.31 -17.11 -15.66
CA SER A 14 -18.13 -16.28 -15.91
C SER A 14 -17.47 -15.65 -14.68
N THR A 15 -17.80 -16.09 -13.46
CA THR A 15 -17.29 -15.45 -12.22
C THR A 15 -16.43 -16.35 -11.33
N LEU A 16 -15.93 -17.48 -11.80
CA LEU A 16 -15.17 -18.44 -10.96
C LEU A 16 -13.72 -18.68 -11.43
N VAL A 17 -13.09 -17.80 -12.19
CA VAL A 17 -11.75 -18.05 -12.76
C VAL A 17 -10.64 -17.18 -12.13
N LEU A 18 -10.93 -16.26 -11.21
CA LEU A 18 -9.88 -15.38 -10.65
C LEU A 18 -9.10 -15.96 -9.46
N SER A 19 -9.64 -16.96 -8.76
CA SER A 19 -8.94 -17.55 -7.60
C SER A 19 -7.89 -18.61 -7.97
N GLY A 20 -7.94 -19.15 -9.18
CA GLY A 20 -7.04 -20.24 -9.60
C GLY A 20 -5.69 -19.79 -10.16
N CYS A 21 -5.52 -18.54 -10.53
CA CYS A 21 -4.27 -18.09 -11.17
C CYS A 21 -3.14 -17.84 -10.16
N GLN A 22 -3.47 -17.56 -8.92
CA GLN A 22 -2.51 -17.15 -7.90
C GLN A 22 -1.78 -18.34 -7.28
N SER A 23 -2.50 -19.39 -6.92
CA SER A 23 -1.89 -20.64 -6.45
C SER A 23 -1.03 -21.30 -7.53
N ALA A 24 -1.45 -21.22 -8.81
CA ALA A 24 -0.64 -21.69 -9.93
C ALA A 24 0.67 -20.90 -10.11
N TYR A 25 0.66 -19.61 -9.82
CA TYR A 25 1.85 -18.75 -9.86
C TYR A 25 2.88 -19.19 -8.80
N TYR A 26 2.46 -19.36 -7.54
CA TYR A 26 3.37 -19.77 -6.45
C TYR A 26 3.86 -21.21 -6.63
N SER A 27 3.02 -22.14 -7.08
CA SER A 27 3.44 -23.50 -7.41
C SER A 27 4.49 -23.56 -8.53
N ALA A 28 4.55 -22.57 -9.41
CA ALA A 28 5.61 -22.49 -10.42
C ALA A 28 6.96 -22.07 -9.79
N TRP A 29 6.96 -21.18 -8.79
CA TRP A 29 8.16 -20.77 -8.07
C TRP A 29 8.71 -21.89 -7.18
N GLU A 30 7.85 -22.66 -6.51
CA GLU A 30 8.25 -23.86 -5.72
C GLU A 30 8.97 -24.89 -6.58
N LYS A 31 8.49 -25.12 -7.81
CA LYS A 31 9.21 -26.01 -8.76
C LYS A 31 10.60 -25.50 -9.14
N LEU A 32 10.88 -24.23 -8.93
CA LEU A 32 12.19 -23.60 -9.10
C LEU A 32 13.00 -23.56 -7.80
N GLY A 33 12.48 -24.13 -6.70
CA GLY A 33 13.14 -24.19 -5.39
C GLY A 33 13.03 -22.91 -4.57
N VAL A 34 12.05 -22.04 -4.87
CA VAL A 34 11.77 -20.82 -4.09
C VAL A 34 10.57 -21.07 -3.18
N GLU A 35 10.79 -21.09 -1.89
CA GLU A 35 9.77 -21.33 -0.89
C GLU A 35 8.85 -20.08 -0.73
N LYS A 36 7.56 -20.30 -0.46
CA LYS A 36 6.59 -19.21 -0.21
C LYS A 36 7.05 -18.27 0.92
N ARG A 37 7.76 -18.80 1.91
CA ARG A 37 8.36 -18.01 2.98
C ARG A 37 9.36 -16.98 2.45
N ASP A 38 10.18 -17.35 1.48
CA ASP A 38 11.17 -16.44 0.90
C ASP A 38 10.50 -15.38 0.03
N ILE A 39 9.44 -15.78 -0.72
CA ILE A 39 8.60 -14.86 -1.47
C ILE A 39 7.91 -13.87 -0.52
N MET A 40 7.42 -14.33 0.64
CA MET A 40 6.80 -13.47 1.65
C MET A 40 7.78 -12.40 2.16
N VAL A 41 9.02 -12.80 2.49
CA VAL A 41 10.08 -11.87 2.91
C VAL A 41 10.34 -10.82 1.83
N ASP A 42 10.51 -11.25 0.57
CA ASP A 42 10.72 -10.34 -0.58
C ASP A 42 9.55 -9.34 -0.75
N ARG A 43 8.29 -9.81 -0.63
CA ARG A 43 7.12 -8.93 -0.74
C ARG A 43 7.05 -7.91 0.39
N VAL A 44 7.42 -8.29 1.61
CA VAL A 44 7.46 -7.37 2.75
C VAL A 44 8.62 -6.37 2.60
N GLU A 45 9.79 -6.78 2.13
CA GLU A 45 10.90 -5.88 1.82
C GLU A 45 10.49 -4.85 0.77
N ASN A 46 9.88 -5.28 -0.36
CA ASN A 46 9.38 -4.38 -1.40
C ASN A 46 8.28 -3.42 -0.89
N ALA A 47 7.39 -3.87 0.00
CA ALA A 47 6.35 -3.01 0.58
C ALA A 47 6.95 -1.99 1.57
N LYS A 48 7.99 -2.37 2.31
CA LYS A 48 8.75 -1.46 3.17
C LYS A 48 9.45 -0.39 2.34
N GLU A 49 10.19 -0.77 1.30
CA GLU A 49 10.85 0.18 0.39
C GLU A 49 9.86 1.17 -0.22
N SER A 50 8.70 0.70 -0.71
CA SER A 50 7.68 1.61 -1.24
C SER A 50 7.12 2.59 -0.20
N GLN A 51 7.10 2.22 1.09
CA GLN A 51 6.72 3.14 2.18
C GLN A 51 7.83 4.15 2.50
N GLU A 52 9.10 3.76 2.39
CA GLU A 52 10.24 4.66 2.53
C GLU A 52 10.24 5.71 1.41
N ASP A 53 10.06 5.27 0.15
CA ASP A 53 9.95 6.14 -1.02
C ASP A 53 8.76 7.11 -0.92
N ALA A 54 7.60 6.60 -0.51
CA ALA A 54 6.41 7.43 -0.32
C ALA A 54 6.61 8.45 0.83
N GLN A 55 7.30 8.08 1.91
CA GLN A 55 7.63 9.01 2.99
C GLN A 55 8.52 10.16 2.50
N GLU A 56 9.53 9.86 1.68
CA GLU A 56 10.39 10.88 1.07
C GLU A 56 9.56 11.79 0.15
N GLN A 57 8.70 11.21 -0.71
CA GLN A 57 7.85 11.95 -1.63
C GLN A 57 6.86 12.88 -0.92
N PHE A 58 6.16 12.41 0.11
CA PHE A 58 5.25 13.28 0.89
C PHE A 58 6.00 14.38 1.66
N SER A 59 7.26 14.13 2.05
CA SER A 59 8.10 15.16 2.67
C SER A 59 8.50 16.22 1.64
N SER A 60 8.90 15.82 0.43
CA SER A 60 9.21 16.73 -0.69
C SER A 60 8.00 17.60 -1.03
N ALA A 61 6.83 16.99 -1.22
CA ALA A 61 5.61 17.72 -1.49
C ALA A 61 5.31 18.79 -0.40
N LEU A 62 5.50 18.43 0.89
CA LEU A 62 5.32 19.38 1.98
C LEU A 62 6.30 20.57 1.90
N GLU A 63 7.57 20.30 1.54
CA GLU A 63 8.58 21.34 1.39
C GLU A 63 8.19 22.33 0.29
N GLU A 64 7.78 21.85 -0.88
CA GLU A 64 7.33 22.67 -2.01
C GLU A 64 6.07 23.48 -1.67
N PHE A 65 5.06 22.85 -1.06
CA PHE A 65 3.86 23.57 -0.60
C PHE A 65 4.16 24.59 0.50
N THR A 66 5.16 24.33 1.35
CA THR A 66 5.59 25.30 2.36
C THR A 66 6.36 26.47 1.74
N ALA A 67 7.14 26.23 0.69
CA ALA A 67 7.87 27.29 -0.04
C ALA A 67 6.91 28.29 -0.68
N LEU A 68 5.72 27.85 -1.12
CA LEU A 68 4.67 28.75 -1.64
C LEU A 68 4.28 29.85 -0.66
N ILE A 69 4.25 29.59 0.66
CA ILE A 69 3.89 30.61 1.66
C ILE A 69 4.90 31.78 1.68
N ASN A 70 6.15 31.48 1.34
CA ASN A 70 7.26 32.43 1.33
C ASN A 70 7.56 32.96 -0.08
N PHE A 71 6.64 32.77 -1.03
CA PHE A 71 6.82 33.23 -2.39
C PHE A 71 6.92 34.77 -2.43
N ASP A 72 8.07 35.26 -2.89
CA ASP A 72 8.42 36.71 -2.87
C ASP A 72 8.48 37.33 -4.28
N GLY A 73 8.11 36.57 -5.33
CA GLY A 73 8.04 37.03 -6.71
C GLY A 73 8.55 35.98 -7.70
N GLY A 74 8.04 36.01 -8.91
CA GLY A 74 8.30 35.04 -9.98
C GLY A 74 7.01 34.73 -10.74
N GLU A 75 7.08 33.69 -11.59
CA GLU A 75 5.93 33.23 -12.35
C GLU A 75 5.15 32.24 -11.48
N LEU A 76 3.94 32.60 -11.02
CA LEU A 76 3.06 31.70 -10.26
C LEU A 76 2.62 30.47 -11.05
N GLU A 77 2.71 30.54 -12.38
CA GLU A 77 2.45 29.39 -13.25
C GLU A 77 3.51 28.29 -13.07
N ASP A 78 4.78 28.65 -12.91
CA ASP A 78 5.86 27.70 -12.64
C ASP A 78 5.63 27.00 -11.30
N VAL A 79 5.31 27.77 -10.25
CA VAL A 79 4.97 27.23 -8.92
C VAL A 79 3.78 26.27 -8.98
N TYR A 80 2.73 26.63 -9.72
CA TYR A 80 1.59 25.74 -9.92
C TYR A 80 2.01 24.42 -10.58
N ASN A 81 2.86 24.49 -11.61
CA ASN A 81 3.34 23.30 -12.30
C ASN A 81 4.16 22.38 -11.37
N ASP A 82 5.08 22.95 -10.58
CA ASP A 82 5.90 22.22 -9.63
C ASP A 82 5.02 21.53 -8.56
N LEU A 83 4.04 22.24 -7.99
CA LEU A 83 3.12 21.69 -6.99
C LEU A 83 2.20 20.62 -7.57
N ASN A 84 1.77 20.77 -8.83
CA ASN A 84 1.00 19.75 -9.52
C ASN A 84 1.83 18.49 -9.75
N ASP A 85 3.09 18.61 -10.13
CA ASP A 85 4.00 17.49 -10.34
C ASP A 85 4.28 16.74 -9.03
N GLU A 86 4.47 17.48 -7.90
CA GLU A 86 4.59 16.90 -6.56
C GLU A 86 3.32 16.14 -6.14
N TYR A 87 2.13 16.68 -6.42
CA TYR A 87 0.87 15.99 -6.17
C TYR A 87 0.76 14.69 -6.97
N GLN A 88 1.07 14.73 -8.29
CA GLN A 88 1.00 13.53 -9.13
C GLN A 88 2.00 12.45 -8.69
N SER A 89 3.20 12.87 -8.30
CA SER A 89 4.25 11.97 -7.78
C SER A 89 3.83 11.35 -6.46
N SER A 90 3.27 12.13 -5.54
CA SER A 90 2.74 11.65 -4.26
C SER A 90 1.59 10.66 -4.45
N ARG A 91 0.71 10.91 -5.41
CA ARG A 91 -0.38 10.00 -5.79
C ARG A 91 0.17 8.67 -6.32
N SER A 92 1.16 8.72 -7.22
CA SER A 92 1.80 7.52 -7.78
C SER A 92 2.47 6.69 -6.68
N ALA A 93 3.17 7.34 -5.73
CA ALA A 93 3.79 6.67 -4.60
C ALA A 93 2.76 5.98 -3.69
N ALA A 94 1.62 6.63 -3.41
CA ALA A 94 0.53 6.04 -2.63
C ALA A 94 -0.10 4.81 -3.33
N GLU A 95 -0.31 4.88 -4.64
CA GLU A 95 -0.83 3.76 -5.45
C GLU A 95 0.14 2.56 -5.42
N GLU A 96 1.47 2.81 -5.48
CA GLU A 96 2.47 1.76 -5.38
C GLU A 96 2.46 1.11 -3.99
N VAL A 97 2.41 1.88 -2.89
CA VAL A 97 2.28 1.35 -1.53
C VAL A 97 1.06 0.44 -1.41
N SER A 98 -0.10 0.86 -1.89
CA SER A 98 -1.34 0.07 -1.86
C SER A 98 -1.20 -1.25 -2.63
N SER A 99 -0.59 -1.19 -3.82
CA SER A 99 -0.28 -2.35 -4.65
C SER A 99 0.64 -3.34 -3.93
N ARG A 100 1.72 -2.85 -3.29
CA ARG A 100 2.68 -3.68 -2.56
C ARG A 100 2.06 -4.35 -1.34
N ILE A 101 1.29 -3.61 -0.53
CA ILE A 101 0.56 -4.18 0.62
C ILE A 101 -0.40 -5.29 0.16
N SER A 102 -1.09 -5.12 -0.95
CA SER A 102 -1.98 -6.14 -1.50
C SER A 102 -1.23 -7.41 -1.93
N LYS A 103 -0.01 -7.27 -2.47
CA LYS A 103 0.85 -8.41 -2.81
C LYS A 103 1.35 -9.14 -1.56
N VAL A 104 1.64 -8.42 -0.47
CA VAL A 104 1.98 -9.02 0.83
C VAL A 104 0.81 -9.85 1.36
N GLN A 105 -0.42 -9.32 1.33
CA GLN A 105 -1.60 -10.06 1.78
C GLN A 105 -1.80 -11.34 0.98
N SER A 106 -1.69 -11.26 -0.33
CA SER A 106 -1.89 -12.40 -1.20
C SER A 106 -0.91 -13.55 -0.91
N VAL A 107 0.38 -13.26 -0.77
CA VAL A 107 1.36 -14.32 -0.47
C VAL A 107 1.21 -14.86 0.96
N ALA A 108 0.77 -14.01 1.90
CA ALA A 108 0.51 -14.44 3.28
C ALA A 108 -0.64 -15.43 3.37
N ASP A 109 -1.73 -15.16 2.66
CA ASP A 109 -2.89 -16.07 2.60
C ASP A 109 -2.45 -17.44 2.07
N ASP A 110 -1.75 -17.48 0.93
CA ASP A 110 -1.25 -18.74 0.33
C ASP A 110 -0.23 -19.48 1.23
N LEU A 111 0.66 -18.75 1.92
CA LEU A 111 1.64 -19.33 2.84
C LEU A 111 0.98 -19.96 4.07
N PHE A 112 0.02 -19.26 4.65
CA PHE A 112 -0.64 -19.72 5.86
C PHE A 112 -1.59 -20.88 5.59
N ASP A 113 -2.29 -20.87 4.47
CA ASP A 113 -3.17 -21.97 4.05
C ASP A 113 -2.34 -23.26 3.82
N GLU A 114 -1.22 -23.15 3.09
CA GLU A 114 -0.31 -24.29 2.88
C GLU A 114 0.24 -24.80 4.21
N TRP A 115 0.69 -23.93 5.11
CA TRP A 115 1.23 -24.35 6.41
C TRP A 115 0.17 -25.07 7.26
N GLU A 116 -1.10 -24.63 7.21
CA GLU A 116 -2.21 -25.33 7.88
C GLU A 116 -2.43 -26.74 7.29
N ASP A 117 -2.45 -26.88 5.97
CA ASP A 117 -2.60 -28.16 5.28
C ASP A 117 -1.45 -29.12 5.59
N GLU A 118 -0.23 -28.61 5.72
CA GLU A 118 0.95 -29.41 6.08
C GLU A 118 0.93 -29.91 7.53
N LEU A 119 0.26 -29.23 8.45
CA LEU A 119 0.14 -29.68 9.84
C LEU A 119 -0.48 -31.07 9.96
N ASP A 120 -1.38 -31.44 9.04
CA ASP A 120 -2.01 -32.76 9.03
C ASP A 120 -1.11 -33.88 8.50
N GLN A 121 0.04 -33.55 7.90
CA GLN A 121 1.01 -34.51 7.36
C GLN A 121 2.01 -34.96 8.42
N TYR A 122 2.13 -34.29 9.57
CA TYR A 122 3.06 -34.64 10.62
C TYR A 122 2.69 -35.96 11.31
N GLN A 123 3.62 -36.92 11.31
CA GLN A 123 3.49 -38.14 12.09
C GLN A 123 3.90 -37.97 13.57
N SER A 124 4.77 -37.01 13.83
CA SER A 124 5.22 -36.68 15.19
C SER A 124 4.33 -35.61 15.84
N ALA A 125 3.59 -36.00 16.88
CA ALA A 125 2.74 -35.10 17.63
C ALA A 125 3.50 -33.94 18.32
N SER A 126 4.80 -34.09 18.60
CA SER A 126 5.62 -33.01 19.17
C SER A 126 5.99 -31.97 18.10
N LEU A 127 6.42 -32.41 16.93
CA LEU A 127 6.75 -31.52 15.80
C LEU A 127 5.51 -30.81 15.28
N ARG A 128 4.37 -31.50 15.19
CA ARG A 128 3.09 -30.86 14.83
C ARG A 128 2.79 -29.70 15.78
N ARG A 129 2.81 -29.92 17.09
CA ARG A 129 2.54 -28.86 18.10
C ARG A 129 3.53 -27.69 18.03
N GLU A 130 4.81 -27.99 17.76
CA GLU A 130 5.82 -26.95 17.57
C GLU A 130 5.51 -26.10 16.34
N SER A 131 5.19 -26.74 15.21
CA SER A 131 4.80 -26.07 13.97
C SER A 131 3.53 -25.23 14.13
N GLU A 132 2.49 -25.76 14.81
CA GLU A 132 1.29 -25.01 15.15
C GLU A 132 1.58 -23.75 16.00
N ASN A 133 2.51 -23.85 16.95
CA ASN A 133 2.92 -22.71 17.77
C ASN A 133 3.62 -21.65 16.93
N LYS A 134 4.51 -22.07 16.03
CA LYS A 134 5.22 -21.18 15.10
C LYS A 134 4.25 -20.48 14.14
N LEU A 135 3.31 -21.23 13.55
CA LEU A 135 2.29 -20.66 12.68
C LEU A 135 1.48 -19.56 13.40
N ARG A 136 1.00 -19.84 14.64
CA ARG A 136 0.25 -18.84 15.42
C ARG A 136 1.08 -17.61 15.76
N GLU A 137 2.37 -17.78 16.06
CA GLU A 137 3.28 -16.67 16.35
C GLU A 137 3.53 -15.84 15.09
N THR A 138 3.79 -16.48 13.95
CA THR A 138 4.03 -15.82 12.68
C THR A 138 2.80 -15.03 12.22
N ARG A 139 1.58 -15.61 12.33
CA ARG A 139 0.33 -14.90 12.03
C ARG A 139 0.15 -13.65 12.89
N ARG A 140 0.39 -13.74 14.20
CA ARG A 140 0.26 -12.54 15.07
C ARG A 140 1.22 -11.42 14.68
N ARG A 141 2.47 -11.77 14.31
CA ARG A 141 3.45 -10.77 13.85
C ARG A 141 3.05 -10.17 12.51
N TYR A 142 2.58 -11.02 11.60
CA TYR A 142 2.02 -10.58 10.33
C TYR A 142 0.84 -9.62 10.51
N ASP A 143 -0.12 -9.96 11.35
CA ASP A 143 -1.30 -9.13 11.62
C ASP A 143 -0.90 -7.76 12.20
N SER A 144 0.10 -7.71 13.10
CA SER A 144 0.63 -6.45 13.65
C SER A 144 1.23 -5.58 12.55
N MET A 145 2.10 -6.15 11.73
CA MET A 145 2.74 -5.49 10.60
C MET A 145 1.71 -4.99 9.58
N LEU A 146 0.80 -5.86 9.12
CA LEU A 146 -0.22 -5.50 8.14
C LEU A 146 -1.12 -4.37 8.66
N LYS A 147 -1.49 -4.41 9.94
CA LYS A 147 -2.29 -3.35 10.57
C LYS A 147 -1.55 -2.02 10.59
N ALA A 148 -0.24 -2.02 10.82
CA ALA A 148 0.57 -0.81 10.77
C ALA A 148 0.66 -0.26 9.34
N MET A 149 0.93 -1.13 8.34
CA MET A 149 0.94 -0.76 6.92
C MET A 149 -0.39 -0.14 6.46
N ARG A 150 -1.52 -0.78 6.78
CA ARG A 150 -2.86 -0.30 6.40
C ARG A 150 -3.24 1.01 7.11
N ARG A 151 -2.74 1.23 8.32
CA ARG A 151 -2.93 2.51 9.01
C ARG A 151 -2.20 3.64 8.30
N ALA A 152 -0.94 3.45 7.92
CA ALA A 152 -0.18 4.42 7.15
C ALA A 152 -0.87 4.69 5.80
N GLU A 153 -1.24 3.64 5.07
CA GLU A 153 -1.95 3.72 3.80
C GLU A 153 -3.24 4.56 3.92
N SER A 154 -4.07 4.31 4.92
CA SER A 154 -5.34 5.02 5.11
C SER A 154 -5.20 6.52 5.39
N LYS A 155 -4.01 7.00 5.73
CA LYS A 155 -3.71 8.42 5.91
C LYS A 155 -3.22 9.11 4.65
N MET A 156 -2.85 8.36 3.62
CA MET A 156 -2.39 8.93 2.35
C MET A 156 -3.53 9.66 1.61
N ASP A 157 -4.72 9.05 1.55
CA ASP A 157 -5.86 9.61 0.83
C ASP A 157 -6.25 11.02 1.30
N PRO A 158 -6.45 11.30 2.61
CA PRO A 158 -6.78 12.63 3.06
C PRO A 158 -5.66 13.65 2.79
N VAL A 159 -4.39 13.23 2.84
CA VAL A 159 -3.26 14.10 2.49
C VAL A 159 -3.27 14.40 0.98
N LEU A 160 -3.45 13.38 0.14
CA LEU A 160 -3.56 13.57 -1.32
C LEU A 160 -4.71 14.50 -1.69
N GLN A 161 -5.85 14.38 -1.00
CA GLN A 161 -6.98 15.28 -1.23
C GLN A 161 -6.65 16.72 -0.87
N ALA A 162 -5.96 16.94 0.24
CA ALA A 162 -5.50 18.29 0.61
C ALA A 162 -4.50 18.88 -0.40
N LEU A 163 -3.57 18.07 -0.91
CA LEU A 163 -2.65 18.47 -1.98
C LEU A 163 -3.40 18.85 -3.25
N GLU A 164 -4.34 17.99 -3.69
CA GLU A 164 -5.17 18.19 -4.89
C GLU A 164 -5.98 19.49 -4.79
N ASP A 165 -6.65 19.71 -3.67
CA ASP A 165 -7.48 20.91 -3.45
C ASP A 165 -6.65 22.20 -3.54
N ASN A 166 -5.43 22.20 -3.00
CA ASN A 166 -4.51 23.34 -3.09
C ASN A 166 -4.04 23.59 -4.53
N VAL A 167 -3.66 22.53 -5.26
CA VAL A 167 -3.28 22.61 -6.68
C VAL A 167 -4.45 23.12 -7.53
N LEU A 168 -5.66 22.58 -7.32
CA LEU A 168 -6.86 22.99 -8.03
C LEU A 168 -7.22 24.45 -7.77
N TYR A 169 -7.07 24.92 -6.53
CA TYR A 169 -7.29 26.32 -6.18
C TYR A 169 -6.31 27.24 -6.89
N LEU A 170 -5.01 26.90 -6.90
CA LEU A 170 -3.98 27.67 -7.60
C LEU A 170 -4.21 27.73 -9.10
N LYS A 171 -4.64 26.66 -9.73
CA LYS A 171 -4.91 26.57 -11.16
C LYS A 171 -5.80 27.71 -11.69
N HIS A 172 -6.73 28.17 -10.86
CA HIS A 172 -7.68 29.22 -11.21
C HIS A 172 -7.41 30.57 -10.55
N ASN A 173 -6.43 30.64 -9.64
CA ASN A 173 -6.14 31.81 -8.81
C ASN A 173 -4.64 32.12 -8.77
N LEU A 174 -4.01 32.30 -9.95
CA LEU A 174 -2.58 32.63 -10.05
C LEU A 174 -2.34 34.09 -9.69
N ASN A 175 -2.51 34.45 -8.42
CA ASN A 175 -2.29 35.79 -7.91
C ASN A 175 -1.87 35.80 -6.43
N ALA A 176 -1.25 36.87 -5.99
CA ALA A 176 -0.71 36.99 -4.63
C ALA A 176 -1.76 36.82 -3.50
N SER A 177 -3.06 37.04 -3.77
CA SER A 177 -4.10 36.83 -2.77
C SER A 177 -4.39 35.35 -2.53
N ALA A 178 -4.13 34.50 -3.51
CA ALA A 178 -4.30 33.06 -3.38
C ALA A 178 -3.32 32.47 -2.35
N ILE A 179 -2.07 32.95 -2.32
CA ILE A 179 -1.05 32.49 -1.37
C ILE A 179 -1.52 32.72 0.06
N GLY A 180 -2.09 33.91 0.35
CA GLY A 180 -2.63 34.22 1.69
C GLY A 180 -3.79 33.29 2.09
N ALA A 181 -4.63 32.88 1.14
CA ALA A 181 -5.74 31.98 1.40
C ALA A 181 -5.27 30.56 1.74
N LEU A 182 -4.16 30.11 1.16
CA LEU A 182 -3.63 28.76 1.35
C LEU A 182 -2.80 28.57 2.64
N GLN A 183 -2.40 29.64 3.32
CA GLN A 183 -1.56 29.53 4.53
C GLN A 183 -2.16 28.65 5.63
N GLY A 184 -3.48 28.74 5.85
CA GLY A 184 -4.18 27.92 6.83
C GLY A 184 -4.20 26.44 6.45
N GLU A 185 -4.50 26.15 5.19
CA GLU A 185 -4.56 24.79 4.63
C GLU A 185 -3.19 24.10 4.68
N ILE A 186 -2.13 24.82 4.31
CA ILE A 186 -0.75 24.31 4.35
C ILE A 186 -0.31 24.01 5.80
N SER A 187 -0.72 24.82 6.77
CA SER A 187 -0.44 24.57 8.19
C SER A 187 -1.12 23.29 8.70
N GLN A 188 -2.35 23.02 8.28
CA GLN A 188 -3.05 21.79 8.60
C GLN A 188 -2.40 20.60 7.92
N MET A 189 -2.14 20.69 6.62
CA MET A 189 -1.47 19.66 5.82
C MET A 189 -0.12 19.23 6.42
N LYS A 190 0.65 20.19 6.96
CA LYS A 190 1.90 19.89 7.69
C LYS A 190 1.68 18.94 8.87
N GLY A 191 0.59 19.12 9.62
CA GLY A 191 0.21 18.24 10.72
C GLY A 191 -0.17 16.83 10.22
N ASP A 192 -0.94 16.76 9.15
CA ASP A 192 -1.42 15.51 8.58
C ASP A 192 -0.28 14.71 7.96
N ILE A 193 0.62 15.35 7.21
CA ILE A 193 1.82 14.70 6.66
C ILE A 193 2.76 14.24 7.78
N SER A 194 2.98 15.04 8.82
CA SER A 194 3.80 14.61 9.96
C SER A 194 3.21 13.38 10.65
N SER A 195 1.90 13.31 10.76
CA SER A 195 1.18 12.15 11.32
C SER A 195 1.24 10.93 10.40
N LEU A 196 1.16 11.12 9.08
CA LEU A 196 1.35 10.07 8.07
C LEU A 196 2.77 9.48 8.17
N ILE A 197 3.80 10.33 8.18
CA ILE A 197 5.21 9.94 8.30
C ILE A 197 5.45 9.12 9.59
N ALA A 198 4.84 9.52 10.70
CA ALA A 198 4.96 8.77 11.96
C ALA A 198 4.36 7.35 11.86
N ASP A 199 3.22 7.19 11.19
CA ASP A 199 2.61 5.87 10.96
C ASP A 199 3.41 5.06 9.93
N MET A 200 3.99 5.68 8.90
CA MET A 200 4.91 5.00 7.98
C MET A 200 6.16 4.47 8.69
N ASN A 201 6.78 5.27 9.55
CA ASN A 201 7.92 4.82 10.37
C ASN A 201 7.55 3.63 11.26
N SER A 202 6.34 3.62 11.82
CA SER A 202 5.84 2.48 12.60
C SER A 202 5.67 1.23 11.71
N ALA A 203 5.14 1.37 10.51
CA ALA A 203 4.94 0.27 9.59
C ALA A 203 6.28 -0.31 9.09
N ILE A 204 7.26 0.55 8.80
CA ILE A 204 8.63 0.17 8.43
C ILE A 204 9.28 -0.63 9.56
N ALA A 205 9.17 -0.18 10.82
CA ALA A 205 9.73 -0.87 11.97
C ALA A 205 9.07 -2.26 12.21
N GLU A 206 7.76 -2.37 12.05
CA GLU A 206 7.03 -3.65 12.13
C GLU A 206 7.44 -4.60 10.99
N SER A 207 7.68 -4.06 9.77
CA SER A 207 8.18 -4.83 8.63
C SER A 207 9.56 -5.41 8.90
N ASP A 208 10.49 -4.62 9.42
CA ASP A 208 11.83 -5.07 9.80
C ASP A 208 11.77 -6.15 10.89
N ALA A 209 10.90 -5.99 11.89
CA ALA A 209 10.71 -6.99 12.95
C ALA A 209 10.13 -8.30 12.40
N PHE A 210 9.18 -8.22 11.46
CA PHE A 210 8.61 -9.38 10.78
C PHE A 210 9.67 -10.10 9.94
N ILE A 211 10.37 -9.40 9.04
CA ILE A 211 11.44 -9.95 8.19
C ILE A 211 12.49 -10.67 9.06
N LYS A 212 12.94 -10.04 10.16
CA LYS A 212 13.90 -10.64 11.09
C LYS A 212 13.38 -11.93 11.74
N SER A 213 12.08 -12.04 11.97
CA SER A 213 11.47 -13.24 12.57
C SER A 213 11.32 -14.40 11.59
N MET A 214 11.37 -14.11 10.28
CA MET A 214 11.24 -15.10 9.21
C MET A 214 12.59 -15.68 8.76
N LYS A 215 13.69 -14.99 9.04
CA LYS A 215 15.09 -15.44 8.79
C LYS A 215 15.60 -16.30 9.92
#